data_f87b2f0ff4dc0957bd65d57f756e7ffa
#
_entry.id   f87b2f0ff4dc0957bd65d57f756e7ffa
#
_cell.length_a   1.000
_cell.length_b   1.000
_cell.length_c   1.000
_cell.angle_alpha   90.00
_cell.angle_beta   90.00
_cell.angle_gamma   90.00
#
_symmetry.space_group_name_H-M   'P 1'
#
loop_
_entity.id
_entity.type
_entity.pdbx_description
1 polymer ?
#
loop_
_entity_poly.entity_id
_entity_poly.type
_entity_poly.pdbx_seq_one_letter_code
_entity_poly.pdbx_strand_id
1 'polypeptide(L)'
;MDKRQLFISDVCDTLYFSNTTFDFLRFFAQKEKKGQFWLTLIGSKKSPINWLAYLFTKFLKNDYYRIWAVKLLKNTSKETIDAYAKEFVSTYLSDKKINPSFEILEAAQKKGAEIVLASSSLTPIIEIIAAQFDCKYYGSNLLFDKNGHCQGKLEREI
;
A
#
# COMPACT_ATOMS: atom_id res chain seq x y z
N MET A 1 -1.65 30.55 21.97
CA MET A 1 -1.50 29.11 21.71
C MET A 1 -1.67 28.91 20.20
N ASP A 2 -0.59 28.71 19.52
CA ASP A 2 -0.61 28.44 18.08
C ASP A 2 -1.27 27.09 17.84
N LYS A 3 -2.46 27.09 17.24
CA LYS A 3 -3.16 25.84 16.87
C LYS A 3 -2.38 25.24 15.70
N ARG A 4 -1.50 24.28 15.98
CA ARG A 4 -0.88 23.46 14.92
C ARG A 4 -2.00 22.83 14.10
N GLN A 5 -2.06 23.17 12.83
CA GLN A 5 -3.01 22.54 11.92
C GLN A 5 -2.53 21.10 11.64
N LEU A 6 -3.42 20.13 11.81
CA LEU A 6 -3.19 18.75 11.44
C LEU A 6 -3.80 18.51 10.05
N PHE A 7 -3.00 17.98 9.12
CA PHE A 7 -3.45 17.61 7.79
C PHE A 7 -3.30 16.10 7.62
N ILE A 8 -4.42 15.39 7.47
CA ILE A 8 -4.42 13.93 7.27
C ILE A 8 -4.74 13.65 5.80
N SER A 9 -3.90 12.84 5.14
CA SER A 9 -4.09 12.43 3.75
C SER A 9 -4.07 10.91 3.63
N ASP A 10 -4.94 10.38 2.77
CA ASP A 10 -4.82 9.02 2.24
C ASP A 10 -3.76 8.98 1.13
N VAL A 11 -3.37 7.78 0.73
CA VAL A 11 -2.37 7.52 -0.31
C VAL A 11 -3.01 7.00 -1.60
N CYS A 12 -3.86 5.96 -1.48
CA CYS A 12 -4.49 5.32 -2.63
C CYS A 12 -5.53 6.25 -3.28
N ASP A 13 -5.45 6.40 -4.61
CA ASP A 13 -6.33 7.29 -5.41
C ASP A 13 -6.40 8.74 -4.89
N THR A 14 -5.53 9.10 -3.96
CA THR A 14 -5.39 10.45 -3.38
C THR A 14 -4.04 11.07 -3.73
N LEU A 15 -2.93 10.42 -3.40
CA LEU A 15 -1.58 10.84 -3.78
C LEU A 15 -1.09 10.15 -5.04
N TYR A 16 -1.55 8.94 -5.29
CA TYR A 16 -1.18 8.15 -6.46
C TYR A 16 -2.42 7.52 -7.09
N PHE A 17 -2.52 7.52 -8.41
CA PHE A 17 -3.50 6.73 -9.18
C PHE A 17 -3.17 5.24 -9.09
N SER A 18 -3.30 4.66 -7.91
CA SER A 18 -2.89 3.29 -7.62
C SER A 18 -3.56 2.77 -6.36
N ASN A 19 -4.03 1.55 -6.41
CA ASN A 19 -4.22 0.76 -5.20
C ASN A 19 -2.87 0.16 -4.82
N THR A 20 -2.12 0.89 -4.01
CA THR A 20 -0.70 0.61 -3.73
C THR A 20 -0.44 -0.79 -3.22
N THR A 21 -1.34 -1.38 -2.41
CA THR A 21 -1.19 -2.75 -1.91
C THR A 21 -1.28 -3.77 -3.05
N PHE A 22 -2.34 -3.71 -3.88
CA PHE A 22 -2.51 -4.70 -4.95
C PHE A 22 -1.52 -4.52 -6.08
N ASP A 23 -1.19 -3.28 -6.41
CA ASP A 23 -0.20 -3.00 -7.45
C ASP A 23 1.19 -3.43 -7.02
N PHE A 24 1.55 -3.25 -5.73
CA PHE A 24 2.79 -3.78 -5.18
C PHE A 24 2.83 -5.32 -5.21
N LEU A 25 1.75 -5.98 -4.83
CA LEU A 25 1.69 -7.44 -4.87
C LEU A 25 1.83 -7.98 -6.31
N ARG A 26 1.28 -7.27 -7.31
CA ARG A 26 1.51 -7.59 -8.72
C ARG A 26 2.97 -7.39 -9.13
N PHE A 27 3.55 -6.26 -8.75
CA PHE A 27 4.96 -5.96 -8.97
C PHE A 27 5.86 -7.03 -8.37
N PHE A 28 5.62 -7.39 -7.11
CA PHE A 28 6.32 -8.46 -6.41
C PHE A 28 6.20 -9.81 -7.14
N ALA A 29 4.98 -10.20 -7.53
CA ALA A 29 4.74 -11.45 -8.24
C ALA A 29 5.46 -11.52 -9.59
N GLN A 30 5.57 -10.40 -10.29
CA GLN A 30 6.32 -10.31 -11.55
C GLN A 30 7.82 -10.52 -11.31
N LYS A 31 8.38 -9.90 -10.26
CA LYS A 31 9.79 -10.04 -9.89
C LYS A 31 10.14 -11.48 -9.49
N GLU A 32 9.34 -12.07 -8.62
CA GLU A 32 9.56 -13.41 -8.07
C GLU A 32 9.06 -14.54 -8.97
N LYS A 33 8.40 -14.22 -10.09
CA LYS A 33 7.72 -15.18 -10.96
C LYS A 33 6.75 -16.12 -10.21
N LYS A 34 6.26 -15.66 -9.06
CA LYS A 34 5.33 -16.39 -8.17
C LYS A 34 3.92 -15.84 -8.28
N GLY A 35 2.94 -16.73 -8.30
CA GLY A 35 1.54 -16.34 -8.17
C GLY A 35 0.98 -15.44 -9.29
N GLN A 36 1.73 -15.20 -10.36
CA GLN A 36 1.36 -14.32 -11.46
C GLN A 36 0.01 -14.70 -12.10
N PHE A 37 -0.26 -15.98 -12.21
CA PHE A 37 -1.56 -16.48 -12.67
C PHE A 37 -2.71 -16.01 -11.79
N TRP A 38 -2.58 -16.13 -10.47
CA TRP A 38 -3.60 -15.71 -9.51
C TRP A 38 -3.81 -14.20 -9.51
N LEU A 39 -2.73 -13.41 -9.61
CA LEU A 39 -2.84 -11.96 -9.67
C LEU A 39 -3.44 -11.47 -10.98
N THR A 40 -3.17 -12.14 -12.09
CA THR A 40 -3.82 -11.85 -13.38
C THR A 40 -5.32 -12.18 -13.30
N LEU A 41 -5.66 -13.30 -12.68
CA LEU A 41 -7.04 -13.72 -12.49
C LEU A 41 -7.84 -12.73 -11.60
N ILE A 42 -7.20 -12.28 -10.54
CA ILE A 42 -7.74 -11.35 -9.56
C ILE A 42 -7.79 -9.91 -10.11
N GLY A 43 -6.79 -9.51 -10.90
CA GLY A 43 -6.67 -8.16 -11.43
C GLY A 43 -7.44 -7.87 -12.71
N SER A 44 -7.96 -8.89 -13.39
CA SER A 44 -8.69 -8.70 -14.64
C SER A 44 -10.13 -8.27 -14.37
N LYS A 45 -10.50 -7.04 -14.79
CA LYS A 45 -11.88 -6.54 -14.72
C LYS A 45 -12.90 -7.44 -15.48
N LYS A 46 -12.41 -8.33 -16.34
CA LYS A 46 -13.24 -9.26 -17.15
C LYS A 46 -13.33 -10.67 -16.54
N SER A 47 -12.71 -10.92 -15.38
CA SER A 47 -12.75 -12.23 -14.74
C SER A 47 -14.06 -12.44 -13.99
N PRO A 48 -14.81 -13.53 -14.22
CA PRO A 48 -15.99 -13.87 -13.44
C PRO A 48 -15.69 -14.07 -11.95
N ILE A 49 -14.45 -14.45 -11.62
CA ILE A 49 -13.97 -14.56 -10.24
C ILE A 49 -13.89 -13.20 -9.57
N ASN A 50 -13.53 -12.14 -10.32
CA ASN A 50 -13.54 -10.77 -9.79
C ASN A 50 -14.96 -10.30 -9.48
N TRP A 51 -15.93 -10.64 -10.30
CA TRP A 51 -17.32 -10.29 -10.05
C TRP A 51 -17.85 -11.01 -8.80
N LEU A 52 -17.51 -12.30 -8.66
CA LEU A 52 -17.87 -13.09 -7.48
C LEU A 52 -17.17 -12.56 -6.22
N ALA A 53 -15.87 -12.25 -6.30
CA ALA A 53 -15.11 -11.67 -5.20
C ALA A 53 -15.64 -10.27 -4.81
N TYR A 54 -16.01 -9.43 -5.77
CA TYR A 54 -16.66 -8.14 -5.53
C TYR A 54 -18.01 -8.30 -4.80
N LEU A 55 -18.82 -9.28 -5.18
CA LEU A 55 -20.07 -9.60 -4.46
C LEU A 55 -19.78 -10.06 -3.03
N PHE A 56 -18.76 -10.91 -2.83
CA PHE A 56 -18.38 -11.38 -1.49
C PHE A 56 -17.84 -10.24 -0.62
N THR A 57 -17.02 -9.32 -1.14
CA THR A 57 -16.52 -8.16 -0.37
C THR A 57 -17.63 -7.19 0.01
N LYS A 58 -18.66 -7.05 -0.83
CA LYS A 58 -19.83 -6.20 -0.55
C LYS A 58 -20.73 -6.79 0.55
N PHE A 59 -20.78 -8.11 0.68
CA PHE A 59 -21.56 -8.80 1.71
C PHE A 59 -20.81 -9.03 3.02
N LEU A 60 -19.49 -9.21 2.94
CA LEU A 60 -18.63 -9.43 4.09
C LEU A 60 -17.84 -8.14 4.35
N LYS A 61 -18.14 -7.43 5.42
CA LYS A 61 -17.50 -6.14 5.83
C LYS A 61 -15.97 -6.20 6.02
N ASN A 62 -15.31 -7.30 5.68
CA ASN A 62 -13.86 -7.49 5.84
C ASN A 62 -13.19 -7.60 4.48
N ASP A 63 -12.01 -7.02 4.38
CA ASP A 63 -11.18 -7.05 3.18
C ASP A 63 -10.45 -8.41 3.00
N TYR A 64 -11.24 -9.49 2.94
CA TYR A 64 -10.72 -10.86 2.78
C TYR A 64 -9.79 -11.00 1.58
N TYR A 65 -10.02 -10.17 0.58
CA TYR A 65 -9.24 -10.17 -0.65
C TYR A 65 -7.80 -9.73 -0.41
N ARG A 66 -7.62 -8.66 0.36
CA ARG A 66 -6.31 -8.13 0.74
C ARG A 66 -5.58 -9.12 1.64
N ILE A 67 -6.27 -9.64 2.67
CA ILE A 67 -5.72 -10.65 3.60
C ILE A 67 -5.23 -11.88 2.83
N TRP A 68 -6.01 -12.32 1.82
CA TRP A 68 -5.62 -13.45 1.00
C TRP A 68 -4.45 -13.11 0.07
N ALA A 69 -4.46 -11.95 -0.55
CA ALA A 69 -3.40 -11.51 -1.47
C ALA A 69 -2.04 -11.35 -0.77
N VAL A 70 -2.02 -10.91 0.49
CA VAL A 70 -0.80 -10.76 1.29
C VAL A 70 -0.10 -12.11 1.54
N LYS A 71 -0.80 -13.24 1.45
CA LYS A 71 -0.19 -14.59 1.51
C LYS A 71 0.88 -14.81 0.45
N LEU A 72 0.85 -14.05 -0.65
CA LEU A 72 1.88 -14.08 -1.68
C LEU A 72 3.28 -13.74 -1.13
N LEU A 73 3.35 -12.89 -0.11
CA LEU A 73 4.60 -12.47 0.54
C LEU A 73 5.12 -13.51 1.55
N LYS A 74 4.40 -14.62 1.77
CA LYS A 74 4.81 -15.63 2.75
C LYS A 74 6.21 -16.17 2.45
N ASN A 75 7.00 -16.34 3.51
CA ASN A 75 8.40 -16.81 3.49
C ASN A 75 9.38 -15.86 2.75
N THR A 76 8.98 -14.63 2.45
CA THR A 76 9.89 -13.60 1.92
C THR A 76 10.52 -12.84 3.08
N SER A 77 11.82 -12.55 3.00
CA SER A 77 12.49 -11.79 4.04
C SER A 77 12.03 -10.33 4.06
N LYS A 78 12.13 -9.69 5.22
CA LYS A 78 11.78 -8.27 5.38
C LYS A 78 12.62 -7.40 4.46
N GLU A 79 13.91 -7.68 4.36
CA GLU A 79 14.86 -6.94 3.52
C GLU A 79 14.46 -6.99 2.04
N THR A 80 14.00 -8.16 1.56
CA THR A 80 13.53 -8.32 0.17
C THR A 80 12.26 -7.52 -0.07
N ILE A 81 11.31 -7.55 0.88
CA ILE A 81 10.06 -6.79 0.78
C ILE A 81 10.36 -5.29 0.77
N ASP A 82 11.23 -4.82 1.66
CA ASP A 82 11.62 -3.40 1.76
C ASP A 82 12.36 -2.93 0.49
N ALA A 83 13.25 -3.77 -0.06
CA ALA A 83 13.95 -3.47 -1.32
C ALA A 83 12.98 -3.34 -2.49
N TYR A 84 12.02 -4.26 -2.61
CA TYR A 84 11.00 -4.19 -3.66
C TYR A 84 10.01 -3.06 -3.45
N ALA A 85 9.67 -2.72 -2.21
CA ALA A 85 8.84 -1.56 -1.91
C ALA A 85 9.54 -0.26 -2.34
N LYS A 86 10.84 -0.14 -2.10
CA LYS A 86 11.65 1.01 -2.55
C LYS A 86 11.69 1.11 -4.07
N GLU A 87 11.94 0.00 -4.76
CA GLU A 87 11.92 -0.04 -6.21
C GLU A 87 10.52 0.29 -6.77
N PHE A 88 9.46 -0.28 -6.19
CA PHE A 88 8.08 -0.03 -6.58
C PHE A 88 7.71 1.46 -6.48
N VAL A 89 8.04 2.10 -5.36
CA VAL A 89 7.75 3.54 -5.17
C VAL A 89 8.55 4.39 -6.15
N SER A 90 9.84 4.07 -6.38
CA SER A 90 10.71 4.88 -7.23
C SER A 90 10.47 4.68 -8.74
N THR A 91 9.93 3.53 -9.16
CA THR A 91 9.71 3.23 -10.58
C THR A 91 8.23 3.22 -10.96
N TYR A 92 7.43 2.35 -10.32
CA TYR A 92 6.04 2.16 -10.69
C TYR A 92 5.12 3.29 -10.25
N LEU A 93 5.32 3.83 -9.02
CA LEU A 93 4.50 4.93 -8.51
C LEU A 93 4.94 6.30 -9.03
N SER A 94 6.16 6.46 -9.50
CA SER A 94 6.68 7.75 -10.00
C SER A 94 5.78 8.38 -11.07
N ASP A 95 5.30 7.56 -12.00
CA ASP A 95 4.46 7.99 -13.12
C ASP A 95 2.96 8.06 -12.78
N LYS A 96 2.60 7.76 -11.52
CA LYS A 96 1.21 7.72 -11.05
C LYS A 96 0.89 8.80 -10.04
N LYS A 97 1.79 9.75 -9.82
CA LYS A 97 1.59 10.87 -8.90
C LYS A 97 0.41 11.74 -9.32
N ILE A 98 -0.43 12.08 -8.34
CA ILE A 98 -1.49 13.07 -8.49
C ILE A 98 -0.91 14.42 -8.07
N ASN A 99 -0.27 15.12 -9.01
CA ASN A 99 0.47 16.35 -8.75
C ASN A 99 -0.30 17.39 -7.93
N PRO A 100 -1.59 17.69 -8.20
CA PRO A 100 -2.34 18.63 -7.37
C PRO A 100 -2.39 18.25 -5.89
N SER A 101 -2.48 16.95 -5.57
CA SER A 101 -2.50 16.47 -4.18
C SER A 101 -1.14 16.64 -3.50
N PHE A 102 -0.04 16.42 -4.23
CA PHE A 102 1.30 16.70 -3.74
C PHE A 102 1.51 18.18 -3.47
N GLU A 103 1.09 19.06 -4.38
CA GLU A 103 1.16 20.52 -4.20
C GLU A 103 0.39 21.00 -2.97
N ILE A 104 -0.79 20.43 -2.70
CA ILE A 104 -1.58 20.72 -1.51
C ILE A 104 -0.84 20.32 -0.24
N LEU A 105 -0.24 19.11 -0.20
CA LEU A 105 0.54 18.65 0.95
C LEU A 105 1.76 19.53 1.20
N GLU A 106 2.51 19.84 0.17
CA GLU A 106 3.68 20.74 0.25
C GLU A 106 3.29 22.14 0.73
N ALA A 107 2.19 22.68 0.22
CA ALA A 107 1.67 23.97 0.65
C ALA A 107 1.23 23.97 2.11
N ALA A 108 0.59 22.88 2.59
CA ALA A 108 0.22 22.70 3.98
C ALA A 108 1.47 22.64 4.89
N GLN A 109 2.47 21.85 4.48
CA GLN A 109 3.73 21.73 5.20
C GLN A 109 4.49 23.07 5.30
N LYS A 110 4.57 23.83 4.20
CA LYS A 110 5.17 25.19 4.18
C LYS A 110 4.46 26.16 5.11
N LYS A 111 3.16 25.95 5.38
CA LYS A 111 2.36 26.73 6.36
C LYS A 111 2.52 26.23 7.79
N GLY A 112 3.37 25.25 8.05
CA GLY A 112 3.61 24.69 9.38
C GLY A 112 2.57 23.69 9.86
N ALA A 113 1.75 23.13 8.95
CA ALA A 113 0.84 22.04 9.31
C ALA A 113 1.61 20.74 9.56
N GLU A 114 1.16 19.99 10.57
CA GLU A 114 1.62 18.62 10.79
C GLU A 114 0.93 17.70 9.78
N ILE A 115 1.72 17.02 8.93
CA ILE A 115 1.20 16.07 7.95
C ILE A 115 1.16 14.67 8.57
N VAL A 116 0.09 13.93 8.30
CA VAL A 116 -0.05 12.52 8.66
C VAL A 116 -0.61 11.77 7.45
N LEU A 117 0.09 10.73 7.00
CA LEU A 117 -0.44 9.82 6.00
C LEU A 117 -1.15 8.65 6.70
N ALA A 118 -2.41 8.41 6.35
CA ALA A 118 -3.20 7.30 6.88
C ALA A 118 -3.80 6.52 5.71
N SER A 119 -3.38 5.28 5.54
CA SER A 119 -3.80 4.47 4.39
C SER A 119 -3.82 2.98 4.74
N SER A 120 -4.68 2.23 4.08
CA SER A 120 -4.65 0.77 4.11
C SER A 120 -3.46 0.16 3.35
N SER A 121 -2.56 0.98 2.80
CA SER A 121 -1.31 0.55 2.17
C SER A 121 -0.43 -0.24 3.14
N LEU A 122 0.37 -1.16 2.61
CA LEU A 122 1.36 -1.87 3.41
C LEU A 122 2.42 -0.92 3.96
N THR A 123 2.79 -1.10 5.22
CA THR A 123 3.76 -0.25 5.93
C THR A 123 5.06 -0.01 5.15
N PRO A 124 5.71 -1.01 4.51
CA PRO A 124 6.92 -0.77 3.73
C PRO A 124 6.76 0.26 2.60
N ILE A 125 5.55 0.41 2.07
CA ILE A 125 5.26 1.36 0.98
C ILE A 125 5.01 2.75 1.54
N ILE A 126 4.10 2.85 2.52
CA ILE A 126 3.69 4.15 3.07
C ILE A 126 4.84 4.83 3.82
N GLU A 127 5.73 4.07 4.44
CA GLU A 127 6.94 4.56 5.10
C GLU A 127 7.83 5.33 4.11
N ILE A 128 8.07 4.77 2.92
CA ILE A 128 8.90 5.40 1.89
C ILE A 128 8.21 6.66 1.35
N ILE A 129 6.89 6.64 1.20
CA ILE A 129 6.12 7.81 0.75
C ILE A 129 6.15 8.90 1.82
N ALA A 130 5.95 8.55 3.10
CA ALA A 130 5.96 9.48 4.22
C ALA A 130 7.33 10.16 4.41
N ALA A 131 8.42 9.41 4.14
CA ALA A 131 9.78 9.96 4.19
C ALA A 131 9.99 11.11 3.18
N GLN A 132 9.24 11.17 2.08
CA GLN A 132 9.32 12.30 1.12
C GLN A 132 8.82 13.61 1.72
N PHE A 133 7.95 13.54 2.73
CA PHE A 133 7.33 14.69 3.41
C PHE A 133 7.84 14.87 4.85
N ASP A 134 8.77 14.04 5.30
CA ASP A 134 9.21 13.99 6.70
C ASP A 134 8.01 13.99 7.66
N CYS A 135 7.05 13.09 7.43
CA CYS A 135 5.77 13.08 8.13
C CYS A 135 5.47 11.73 8.81
N LYS A 136 4.52 11.76 9.75
CA LYS A 136 4.00 10.55 10.39
C LYS A 136 3.13 9.76 9.42
N TYR A 137 3.08 8.44 9.65
CA TYR A 137 2.23 7.55 8.85
C TYR A 137 1.58 6.45 9.67
N TYR A 138 0.45 5.96 9.16
CA TYR A 138 -0.26 4.79 9.63
C TYR A 138 -0.58 3.91 8.42
N GLY A 139 -0.15 2.66 8.48
CA GLY A 139 -0.29 1.66 7.43
C GLY A 139 -0.66 0.28 7.97
N SER A 140 -0.88 -0.67 7.08
CA SER A 140 -1.11 -2.07 7.43
C SER A 140 0.20 -2.79 7.65
N ASN A 141 0.47 -3.25 8.87
CA ASN A 141 1.71 -3.94 9.23
C ASN A 141 1.68 -5.40 8.76
N LEU A 142 2.79 -5.85 8.19
CA LEU A 142 3.03 -7.26 7.89
C LEU A 142 3.54 -7.97 9.15
N LEU A 143 3.06 -9.19 9.37
CA LEU A 143 3.55 -10.03 10.45
C LEU A 143 4.78 -10.82 9.99
N PHE A 144 5.88 -10.72 10.75
CA PHE A 144 7.13 -11.44 10.52
C PHE A 144 7.38 -12.49 11.60
N ASP A 145 8.10 -13.54 11.25
CA ASP A 145 8.59 -14.54 12.21
C ASP A 145 9.90 -14.08 12.89
N LYS A 146 10.43 -14.92 13.77
CA LYS A 146 11.68 -14.65 14.52
C LYS A 146 12.90 -14.49 13.62
N ASN A 147 12.85 -15.02 12.41
CA ASN A 147 13.94 -14.97 11.44
C ASN A 147 13.76 -13.83 10.43
N GLY A 148 12.76 -12.95 10.61
CA GLY A 148 12.48 -11.84 9.72
C GLY A 148 11.74 -12.24 8.43
N HIS A 149 11.14 -13.42 8.36
CA HIS A 149 10.37 -13.85 7.21
C HIS A 149 8.88 -13.51 7.38
N CYS A 150 8.27 -12.96 6.35
CA CYS A 150 6.86 -12.62 6.33
C CYS A 150 5.99 -13.87 6.47
N GLN A 151 5.03 -13.85 7.39
CA GLN A 151 4.10 -14.95 7.59
C GLN A 151 2.94 -14.96 6.59
N GLY A 152 2.87 -13.95 5.69
CA GLY A 152 1.75 -13.77 4.76
C GLY A 152 0.46 -13.37 5.49
N LYS A 153 0.58 -12.61 6.56
CA LYS A 153 -0.52 -12.09 7.39
C LYS A 153 -0.28 -10.63 7.74
N LEU A 154 -1.36 -9.92 8.01
CA LEU A 154 -1.30 -8.59 8.59
C LEU A 154 -1.28 -8.70 10.11
N GLU A 155 -0.42 -7.91 10.76
CA GLU A 155 -0.40 -7.77 12.22
C GLU A 155 -1.49 -6.81 12.66
N ARG A 156 -1.67 -5.72 11.91
CA ARG A 156 -2.67 -4.69 12.16
C ARG A 156 -3.25 -4.21 10.83
N GLU A 157 -4.56 -4.10 10.78
CA GLU A 157 -5.31 -3.46 9.70
C GLU A 157 -5.75 -2.06 10.15
N ILE A 158 -5.73 -1.14 9.20
CA ILE A 158 -6.27 0.21 9.36
C ILE A 158 -7.50 0.34 8.47
#